data_654868819a14a0f6445eb5443544b222
#
_entry.id   654868819a14a0f6445eb5443544b222
#
_cell.length_a   1.000
_cell.length_b   1.000
_cell.length_c   1.000
_cell.angle_alpha   90.00
_cell.angle_beta   90.00
_cell.angle_gamma   90.00
#
_symmetry.space_group_name_H-M   'P 1'
#
loop_
_entity.id
_entity.type
_entity.pdbx_description
1 polymer ?
#
loop_
_entity_poly.entity_id
_entity_poly.type
_entity_poly.pdbx_seq_one_letter_code
_entity_poly.pdbx_strand_id
1 'polypeptide(L)'
;EDNVTNKMVFKGNIEFITEEEIGIRLRATQQNSSVLPPDSLYAIEHDTMDTTFRSMYQALSAFASATKERRDLLLAQRMPEFEYGLDKQILTAPDDFTRVTLKALAAKDFFLLVGPPGTGKTSCALKKMVETFHCEAQTQILLLSYTNRAVDEICKAISSIRPEVDFIR
;
A
#
# COMPACT_ATOMS: atom_id res chain seq x y z
N GLU A 1 3.80 10.23 26.68
CA GLU A 1 3.36 11.51 27.29
C GLU A 1 2.74 12.38 26.21
N ASP A 2 1.60 13.01 26.55
CA ASP A 2 1.02 14.03 25.70
C ASP A 2 1.76 15.36 25.97
N ASN A 3 2.53 15.81 25.00
CA ASN A 3 3.33 17.04 25.11
C ASN A 3 2.50 18.32 25.30
N VAL A 4 1.19 18.29 25.01
CA VAL A 4 0.31 19.45 25.13
C VAL A 4 -0.29 19.56 26.53
N THR A 5 -0.67 18.45 27.12
CA THR A 5 -1.35 18.43 28.44
C THR A 5 -0.44 17.96 29.57
N ASN A 6 0.75 17.47 29.26
CA ASN A 6 1.70 16.85 30.19
C ASN A 6 1.07 15.68 30.99
N LYS A 7 0.11 14.99 30.38
CA LYS A 7 -0.55 13.81 30.95
C LYS A 7 0.03 12.54 30.32
N MET A 8 0.01 11.48 31.10
CA MET A 8 0.45 10.19 30.62
C MET A 8 -0.67 9.54 29.77
N VAL A 9 -0.32 9.13 28.56
CA VAL A 9 -1.22 8.46 27.60
C VAL A 9 -0.78 7.04 27.39
N PHE A 10 -1.68 6.08 27.58
CA PHE A 10 -1.45 4.66 27.32
C PHE A 10 -2.23 4.23 26.09
N LYS A 11 -1.59 3.47 25.21
CA LYS A 11 -2.26 2.82 24.06
C LYS A 11 -2.59 1.38 24.43
N GLY A 12 -3.83 0.98 24.17
CA GLY A 12 -4.31 -0.36 24.48
C GLY A 12 -5.37 -0.84 23.48
N ASN A 13 -5.72 -2.09 23.60
CA ASN A 13 -6.85 -2.69 22.89
C ASN A 13 -7.90 -3.11 23.92
N ILE A 14 -9.17 -2.89 23.62
CA ILE A 14 -10.27 -3.37 24.44
C ILE A 14 -10.33 -4.90 24.30
N GLU A 15 -10.31 -5.62 25.41
CA GLU A 15 -10.48 -7.07 25.46
C GLU A 15 -11.91 -7.48 25.72
N PHE A 16 -12.57 -6.78 26.64
CA PHE A 16 -13.98 -7.01 26.93
C PHE A 16 -14.63 -5.72 27.44
N ILE A 17 -15.94 -5.65 27.31
CA ILE A 17 -16.80 -4.61 27.86
C ILE A 17 -17.98 -5.30 28.52
N THR A 18 -18.25 -4.97 29.79
CA THR A 18 -19.47 -5.32 30.51
C THR A 18 -20.23 -4.07 30.91
N GLU A 19 -21.34 -4.20 31.63
CA GLU A 19 -22.11 -3.04 32.14
C GLU A 19 -21.30 -2.23 33.17
N GLU A 20 -20.37 -2.85 33.88
CA GLU A 20 -19.63 -2.26 35.01
C GLU A 20 -18.13 -2.09 34.73
N GLU A 21 -17.55 -2.83 33.78
CA GLU A 21 -16.12 -2.91 33.60
C GLU A 21 -15.71 -2.89 32.11
N ILE A 22 -14.55 -2.28 31.86
CA ILE A 22 -13.87 -2.35 30.56
C ILE A 22 -12.48 -2.92 30.76
N GLY A 23 -12.21 -4.07 30.17
CA GLY A 23 -10.87 -4.68 30.14
C GLY A 23 -10.02 -4.13 29.00
N ILE A 24 -8.86 -3.59 29.33
CA ILE A 24 -7.92 -3.01 28.34
C ILE A 24 -6.58 -3.70 28.47
N ARG A 25 -6.09 -4.29 27.37
CA ARG A 25 -4.72 -4.76 27.27
C ARG A 25 -3.83 -3.66 26.73
N LEU A 26 -2.88 -3.22 27.52
CA LEU A 26 -1.89 -2.23 27.09
C LEU A 26 -0.98 -2.80 25.98
N ARG A 27 -0.67 -2.00 24.98
CA ARG A 27 0.26 -2.36 23.89
C ARG A 27 1.71 -2.45 24.36
N ALA A 28 2.06 -1.67 25.38
CA ALA A 28 3.37 -1.71 26.01
C ALA A 28 3.25 -2.35 27.41
N THR A 29 4.11 -3.32 27.70
CA THR A 29 4.17 -3.96 29.02
C THR A 29 4.61 -2.95 30.08
N GLN A 30 3.80 -2.80 31.13
CA GLN A 30 4.12 -1.96 32.30
C GLN A 30 4.48 -2.87 33.48
N GLN A 31 5.67 -2.69 34.00
CA GLN A 31 6.14 -3.39 35.21
C GLN A 31 5.94 -2.56 36.49
N ASN A 32 5.73 -1.24 36.33
CA ASN A 32 5.53 -0.34 37.45
C ASN A 32 4.03 -0.09 37.67
N SER A 33 3.47 -0.67 38.71
CA SER A 33 2.05 -0.52 39.07
C SER A 33 1.67 0.89 39.53
N SER A 34 2.64 1.71 39.95
CA SER A 34 2.38 3.09 40.38
C SER A 34 2.06 4.04 39.21
N VAL A 35 2.27 3.59 37.99
CA VAL A 35 1.97 4.38 36.77
C VAL A 35 0.45 4.49 36.51
N LEU A 36 -0.33 3.53 37.01
CA LEU A 36 -1.80 3.50 36.96
C LEU A 36 -2.36 3.39 38.38
N PRO A 37 -2.36 4.48 39.19
CA PRO A 37 -2.89 4.44 40.54
C PRO A 37 -4.38 4.05 40.54
N PRO A 38 -4.83 3.14 41.42
CA PRO A 38 -6.20 2.62 41.43
C PRO A 38 -7.25 3.69 41.76
N ASP A 39 -6.87 4.74 42.47
CA ASP A 39 -7.79 5.81 42.90
C ASP A 39 -7.82 7.00 41.91
N SER A 40 -7.28 6.85 40.72
CA SER A 40 -7.25 7.89 39.70
C SER A 40 -8.40 7.73 38.71
N LEU A 41 -8.91 8.86 38.22
CA LEU A 41 -9.87 8.88 37.11
C LEU A 41 -9.14 8.78 35.78
N TYR A 42 -9.61 7.88 34.95
CA TYR A 42 -9.09 7.64 33.63
C TYR A 42 -10.14 7.95 32.57
N ALA A 43 -9.74 8.54 31.45
CA ALA A 43 -10.57 8.70 30.28
C ALA A 43 -10.11 7.69 29.21
N ILE A 44 -11.08 7.08 28.53
CA ILE A 44 -10.82 6.23 27.38
C ILE A 44 -11.24 7.00 26.14
N GLU A 45 -10.29 7.21 25.24
CA GLU A 45 -10.53 7.86 23.97
C GLU A 45 -10.30 6.87 22.82
N HIS A 46 -11.14 6.97 21.80
CA HIS A 46 -10.96 6.20 20.58
C HIS A 46 -9.67 6.64 19.89
N ASP A 47 -8.69 5.74 19.85
CA ASP A 47 -7.45 5.98 19.07
C ASP A 47 -7.77 5.81 17.58
N THR A 48 -7.69 6.90 16.83
CA THR A 48 -7.66 6.80 15.38
C THR A 48 -6.41 6.02 14.98
N MET A 49 -6.55 5.02 14.12
CA MET A 49 -5.43 4.19 13.69
C MET A 49 -4.33 5.06 13.06
N ASP A 50 -3.35 5.41 13.87
CA ASP A 50 -2.25 6.34 13.57
C ASP A 50 -1.24 5.76 12.54
N THR A 51 -1.41 4.49 12.17
CA THR A 51 -0.53 3.81 11.23
C THR A 51 -0.54 4.45 9.84
N THR A 52 -1.68 4.95 9.39
CA THR A 52 -1.81 5.62 8.08
C THR A 52 -1.08 6.97 8.08
N PHE A 53 -1.29 7.79 9.11
CA PHE A 53 -0.63 9.09 9.23
C PHE A 53 0.88 8.95 9.38
N ARG A 54 1.35 7.99 10.16
CA ARG A 54 2.78 7.70 10.29
C ARG A 54 3.42 7.39 8.95
N SER A 55 2.79 6.53 8.15
CA SER A 55 3.26 6.19 6.80
C SER A 55 3.26 7.41 5.87
N MET A 56 2.25 8.28 5.96
CA MET A 56 2.18 9.52 5.20
C MET A 56 3.32 10.49 5.58
N TYR A 57 3.59 10.70 6.87
CA TYR A 57 4.70 11.55 7.31
C TYR A 57 6.05 10.98 6.92
N GLN A 58 6.24 9.66 6.99
CA GLN A 58 7.45 9.01 6.50
C GLN A 58 7.63 9.22 5.00
N ALA A 59 6.56 9.10 4.22
CA ALA A 59 6.58 9.34 2.77
C ALA A 59 6.92 10.81 2.44
N LEU A 60 6.35 11.78 3.18
CA LEU A 60 6.69 13.20 3.02
C LEU A 60 8.15 13.49 3.36
N SER A 61 8.66 12.89 4.44
CA SER A 61 10.08 13.02 4.81
C SER A 61 11.00 12.42 3.74
N ALA A 62 10.65 11.23 3.23
CA ALA A 62 11.38 10.59 2.14
C ALA A 62 11.34 11.43 0.85
N PHE A 63 10.18 12.03 0.53
CA PHE A 63 10.05 12.94 -0.60
C PHE A 63 10.92 14.19 -0.43
N ALA A 64 10.92 14.82 0.75
CA ALA A 64 11.75 16.00 1.02
C ALA A 64 13.25 15.71 0.87
N SER A 65 13.67 14.49 1.23
CA SER A 65 15.07 14.03 1.14
C SER A 65 15.43 13.42 -0.22
N ALA A 66 14.47 13.25 -1.14
CA ALA A 66 14.70 12.67 -2.46
C ALA A 66 15.52 13.61 -3.37
N THR A 67 16.14 13.04 -4.39
CA THR A 67 16.88 13.83 -5.40
C THR A 67 15.94 14.81 -6.12
N LYS A 68 16.51 15.87 -6.67
CA LYS A 68 15.74 16.88 -7.41
C LYS A 68 14.96 16.24 -8.58
N GLU A 69 15.61 15.34 -9.35
CA GLU A 69 15.01 14.66 -10.49
C GLU A 69 13.78 13.86 -10.09
N ARG A 70 13.86 13.18 -8.94
CA ARG A 70 12.73 12.38 -8.42
C ARG A 70 11.59 13.27 -7.92
N ARG A 71 11.90 14.38 -7.26
CA ARG A 71 10.88 15.35 -6.85
C ARG A 71 10.21 16.01 -8.05
N ASP A 72 10.98 16.43 -9.05
CA ASP A 72 10.47 17.05 -10.28
C ASP A 72 9.54 16.09 -11.04
N LEU A 73 9.89 14.79 -11.08
CA LEU A 73 9.03 13.76 -11.65
C LEU A 73 7.69 13.62 -10.91
N LEU A 74 7.74 13.52 -9.57
CA LEU A 74 6.55 13.34 -8.73
C LEU A 74 5.65 14.58 -8.70
N LEU A 75 6.22 15.78 -8.89
CA LEU A 75 5.51 17.05 -8.98
C LEU A 75 5.08 17.40 -10.42
N ALA A 76 5.26 16.48 -11.37
CA ALA A 76 4.99 16.72 -12.80
C ALA A 76 5.77 17.91 -13.41
N GLN A 77 6.91 18.25 -12.83
CA GLN A 77 7.85 19.26 -13.37
C GLN A 77 8.81 18.64 -14.40
N ARG A 78 8.90 17.33 -14.46
CA ARG A 78 9.59 16.53 -15.46
C ARG A 78 8.63 15.49 -16.02
N MET A 79 8.63 15.31 -17.32
CA MET A 79 7.85 14.24 -17.96
C MET A 79 8.47 12.87 -17.67
N PRO A 80 7.65 11.82 -17.47
CA PRO A 80 8.12 10.44 -17.36
C PRO A 80 8.85 10.01 -18.64
N GLU A 81 9.90 9.20 -18.48
CA GLU A 81 10.64 8.65 -19.61
C GLU A 81 10.02 7.33 -20.07
N PHE A 82 10.03 7.15 -21.39
CA PHE A 82 9.58 5.92 -22.04
C PHE A 82 10.69 5.37 -22.92
N GLU A 83 10.75 4.05 -23.04
CA GLU A 83 11.62 3.38 -23.99
C GLU A 83 11.02 3.41 -25.39
N TYR A 84 11.78 3.97 -26.33
CA TYR A 84 11.39 4.00 -27.75
C TYR A 84 11.79 2.67 -28.39
N GLY A 85 10.90 2.05 -29.12
CA GLY A 85 11.15 0.78 -29.82
C GLY A 85 9.98 -0.20 -29.79
N LEU A 86 9.03 0.02 -28.87
CA LEU A 86 7.79 -0.76 -28.79
C LEU A 86 6.62 -0.12 -29.55
N ASP A 87 6.82 1.06 -30.18
CA ASP A 87 5.73 1.80 -30.82
C ASP A 87 4.94 1.00 -31.86
N LYS A 88 5.65 0.22 -32.70
CA LYS A 88 5.00 -0.66 -33.69
C LYS A 88 4.16 -1.73 -33.03
N GLN A 89 4.70 -2.37 -31.97
CA GLN A 89 4.01 -3.44 -31.23
C GLN A 89 2.77 -2.87 -30.49
N ILE A 90 2.90 -1.68 -29.91
CA ILE A 90 1.78 -0.98 -29.26
C ILE A 90 0.68 -0.66 -30.25
N LEU A 91 1.02 -0.19 -31.45
CA LEU A 91 0.06 0.15 -32.51
C LEU A 91 -0.64 -1.09 -33.10
N THR A 92 0.06 -2.22 -33.19
CA THR A 92 -0.45 -3.46 -33.77
C THR A 92 -0.94 -4.47 -32.71
N ALA A 93 -1.04 -4.04 -31.44
CA ALA A 93 -1.51 -4.90 -30.37
C ALA A 93 -2.91 -5.46 -30.64
N PRO A 94 -3.13 -6.78 -30.47
CA PRO A 94 -4.37 -7.43 -30.84
C PRO A 94 -5.57 -7.02 -29.99
N ASP A 95 -5.32 -6.55 -28.77
CA ASP A 95 -6.34 -6.14 -27.81
C ASP A 95 -5.85 -5.00 -26.91
N ASP A 96 -6.77 -4.36 -26.20
CA ASP A 96 -6.47 -3.22 -25.34
C ASP A 96 -5.61 -3.61 -24.12
N PHE A 97 -5.75 -4.80 -23.58
CA PHE A 97 -4.96 -5.24 -22.42
C PHE A 97 -3.50 -5.48 -22.81
N THR A 98 -3.26 -6.08 -23.97
CA THR A 98 -1.92 -6.22 -24.56
C THR A 98 -1.31 -4.85 -24.83
N ARG A 99 -2.09 -3.93 -25.42
CA ARG A 99 -1.63 -2.55 -25.67
C ARG A 99 -1.23 -1.82 -24.39
N VAL A 100 -2.03 -1.92 -23.33
CA VAL A 100 -1.77 -1.33 -22.02
C VAL A 100 -0.51 -1.95 -21.39
N THR A 101 -0.36 -3.26 -21.49
CA THR A 101 0.82 -3.97 -20.96
C THR A 101 2.11 -3.54 -21.67
N LEU A 102 2.10 -3.42 -22.99
CA LEU A 102 3.25 -2.93 -23.76
C LEU A 102 3.61 -1.47 -23.41
N LYS A 103 2.61 -0.61 -23.18
CA LYS A 103 2.85 0.75 -22.69
C LYS A 103 3.46 0.76 -21.29
N ALA A 104 3.01 -0.12 -20.40
CA ALA A 104 3.58 -0.26 -19.07
C ALA A 104 5.02 -0.76 -19.12
N LEU A 105 5.31 -1.70 -20.03
CA LEU A 105 6.66 -2.23 -20.27
C LEU A 105 7.62 -1.15 -20.81
N ALA A 106 7.14 -0.26 -21.66
CA ALA A 106 7.91 0.86 -22.20
C ALA A 106 8.17 1.99 -21.18
N ALA A 107 7.43 2.04 -20.09
CA ALA A 107 7.59 3.08 -19.07
C ALA A 107 8.83 2.83 -18.21
N LYS A 108 9.76 3.78 -18.16
CA LYS A 108 10.97 3.70 -17.32
C LYS A 108 10.77 4.19 -15.90
N ASP A 109 9.97 5.23 -15.72
CA ASP A 109 9.74 5.83 -14.40
C ASP A 109 8.50 5.26 -13.71
N PHE A 110 7.32 5.46 -14.33
CA PHE A 110 6.04 4.94 -13.85
C PHE A 110 4.99 4.91 -14.97
N PHE A 111 3.97 4.11 -14.77
CA PHE A 111 2.80 4.02 -15.64
C PHE A 111 1.51 4.11 -14.83
N LEU A 112 0.58 4.95 -15.25
CA LEU A 112 -0.73 5.11 -14.60
C LEU A 112 -1.81 4.48 -15.47
N LEU A 113 -2.48 3.48 -14.93
CA LEU A 113 -3.65 2.85 -15.53
C LEU A 113 -4.91 3.30 -14.81
N VAL A 114 -5.70 4.14 -15.46
CA VAL A 114 -7.00 4.60 -14.95
C VAL A 114 -8.12 3.87 -15.66
N GLY A 115 -9.09 3.40 -14.89
CA GLY A 115 -10.28 2.74 -15.44
C GLY A 115 -11.39 2.64 -14.39
N PRO A 116 -12.66 2.78 -14.79
CA PRO A 116 -13.81 2.60 -13.92
C PRO A 116 -13.86 1.20 -13.26
N PRO A 117 -14.66 1.00 -12.21
CA PRO A 117 -14.96 -0.33 -11.68
C PRO A 117 -15.48 -1.26 -12.80
N GLY A 118 -15.11 -2.54 -12.76
CA GLY A 118 -15.58 -3.55 -13.71
C GLY A 118 -14.87 -3.59 -15.08
N THR A 119 -13.91 -2.70 -15.35
CA THR A 119 -13.17 -2.66 -16.64
C THR A 119 -12.06 -3.71 -16.77
N GLY A 120 -11.93 -4.64 -15.85
CA GLY A 120 -10.92 -5.71 -15.92
C GLY A 120 -9.50 -5.30 -15.49
N LYS A 121 -9.34 -4.20 -14.74
CA LYS A 121 -8.01 -3.76 -14.28
C LYS A 121 -7.24 -4.85 -13.53
N THR A 122 -7.87 -5.52 -12.58
CA THR A 122 -7.23 -6.58 -11.79
C THR A 122 -7.27 -7.93 -12.48
N SER A 123 -8.43 -8.31 -13.00
CA SER A 123 -8.64 -9.64 -13.59
C SER A 123 -7.97 -9.85 -14.96
N CYS A 124 -7.79 -8.80 -15.74
CA CYS A 124 -7.22 -8.87 -17.08
C CYS A 124 -5.91 -8.09 -17.21
N ALA A 125 -5.93 -6.76 -16.98
CA ALA A 125 -4.75 -5.92 -17.22
C ALA A 125 -3.59 -6.28 -16.27
N LEU A 126 -3.83 -6.34 -14.95
CA LEU A 126 -2.81 -6.70 -13.97
C LEU A 126 -2.27 -8.11 -14.21
N LYS A 127 -3.18 -9.07 -14.46
CA LYS A 127 -2.80 -10.44 -14.79
C LYS A 127 -1.86 -10.49 -15.99
N LYS A 128 -2.22 -9.80 -17.09
CA LYS A 128 -1.41 -9.74 -18.31
C LYS A 128 -0.05 -9.08 -18.07
N MET A 129 -0.01 -8.01 -17.26
CA MET A 129 1.24 -7.36 -16.86
C MET A 129 2.13 -8.33 -16.08
N VAL A 130 1.59 -9.06 -15.10
CA VAL A 130 2.35 -10.04 -14.32
C VAL A 130 2.88 -11.17 -15.21
N GLU A 131 2.07 -11.70 -16.12
CA GLU A 131 2.52 -12.68 -17.11
C GLU A 131 3.73 -12.15 -17.89
N THR A 132 3.61 -10.98 -18.48
CA THR A 132 4.66 -10.40 -19.32
C THR A 132 5.91 -10.06 -18.53
N PHE A 133 5.79 -9.37 -17.40
CA PHE A 133 6.95 -8.95 -16.62
C PHE A 133 7.67 -10.12 -15.92
N HIS A 134 6.93 -11.08 -15.40
CA HIS A 134 7.52 -12.21 -14.68
C HIS A 134 7.94 -13.32 -15.59
N CYS A 135 7.06 -13.79 -16.47
CA CYS A 135 7.34 -14.97 -17.31
C CYS A 135 8.23 -14.65 -18.51
N GLU A 136 8.07 -13.48 -19.12
CA GLU A 136 8.84 -13.12 -20.32
C GLU A 136 10.12 -12.35 -19.96
N ALA A 137 10.06 -11.39 -19.02
CA ALA A 137 11.20 -10.58 -18.63
C ALA A 137 11.91 -11.04 -17.35
N GLN A 138 11.43 -12.10 -16.69
CA GLN A 138 11.97 -12.66 -15.44
C GLN A 138 12.17 -11.63 -14.33
N THR A 139 11.27 -10.67 -14.24
CA THR A 139 11.33 -9.56 -13.28
C THR A 139 10.68 -9.95 -11.96
N GLN A 140 11.25 -9.53 -10.84
CA GLN A 140 10.59 -9.61 -9.54
C GLN A 140 9.53 -8.52 -9.44
N ILE A 141 8.32 -8.88 -9.00
CA ILE A 141 7.17 -7.99 -8.96
C ILE A 141 6.67 -7.88 -7.52
N LEU A 142 6.55 -6.65 -7.02
CA LEU A 142 5.88 -6.36 -5.76
C LEU A 142 4.48 -5.79 -6.04
N LEU A 143 3.45 -6.50 -5.60
CA LEU A 143 2.06 -6.08 -5.74
C LEU A 143 1.52 -5.55 -4.41
N LEU A 144 1.02 -4.34 -4.40
CA LEU A 144 0.51 -3.67 -3.21
C LEU A 144 -0.95 -3.28 -3.40
N SER A 145 -1.72 -3.38 -2.32
CA SER A 145 -3.08 -2.87 -2.27
C SER A 145 -3.42 -2.30 -0.91
N TYR A 146 -4.43 -1.44 -0.86
CA TYR A 146 -4.84 -0.74 0.36
C TYR A 146 -5.58 -1.64 1.36
N THR A 147 -6.26 -2.69 0.88
CA THR A 147 -7.04 -3.58 1.73
C THR A 147 -6.65 -5.05 1.54
N ASN A 148 -6.77 -5.84 2.60
CA ASN A 148 -6.53 -7.28 2.55
C ASN A 148 -7.42 -7.97 1.50
N ARG A 149 -8.68 -7.54 1.38
CA ARG A 149 -9.61 -8.07 0.37
C ARG A 149 -9.10 -7.85 -1.05
N ALA A 150 -8.57 -6.66 -1.34
CA ALA A 150 -8.01 -6.39 -2.65
C ALA A 150 -6.72 -7.17 -2.91
N VAL A 151 -5.89 -7.43 -1.88
CA VAL A 151 -4.75 -8.36 -1.98
C VAL A 151 -5.23 -9.77 -2.31
N ASP A 152 -6.31 -10.25 -1.68
CA ASP A 152 -6.90 -11.58 -1.99
C ASP A 152 -7.39 -11.68 -3.44
N GLU A 153 -8.00 -10.62 -3.96
CA GLU A 153 -8.43 -10.55 -5.36
C GLU A 153 -7.23 -10.58 -6.33
N ILE A 154 -6.15 -9.89 -6.00
CA ILE A 154 -4.89 -9.95 -6.75
C ILE A 154 -4.32 -11.37 -6.72
N CYS A 155 -4.21 -12.00 -5.56
CA CYS A 155 -3.72 -13.37 -5.42
C CYS A 155 -4.54 -14.36 -6.27
N LYS A 156 -5.87 -14.25 -6.25
CA LYS A 156 -6.75 -15.08 -7.10
C LYS A 156 -6.49 -14.87 -8.59
N ALA A 157 -6.31 -13.63 -9.02
CA ALA A 157 -6.00 -13.32 -10.42
C ALA A 157 -4.67 -13.94 -10.85
N ILE A 158 -3.62 -13.83 -10.01
CA ILE A 158 -2.29 -14.38 -10.29
C ILE A 158 -2.29 -15.91 -10.28
N SER A 159 -2.96 -16.56 -9.33
CA SER A 159 -3.06 -18.02 -9.26
C SER A 159 -3.69 -18.66 -10.52
N SER A 160 -4.35 -17.86 -11.36
CA SER A 160 -4.91 -18.31 -12.63
C SER A 160 -3.95 -18.23 -13.83
N ILE A 161 -2.71 -17.70 -13.63
CA ILE A 161 -1.69 -17.62 -14.67
C ILE A 161 -1.10 -19.00 -14.93
N ARG A 162 -0.76 -19.29 -16.17
CA ARG A 162 -0.08 -20.53 -16.59
C ARG A 162 1.12 -20.17 -17.49
N PRO A 163 2.33 -20.70 -17.28
CA PRO A 163 2.70 -21.59 -16.16
C PRO A 163 2.51 -20.92 -14.80
N GLU A 164 2.43 -21.73 -13.76
CA GLU A 164 2.17 -21.25 -12.39
C GLU A 164 3.24 -20.26 -11.93
N VAL A 165 2.79 -19.14 -11.34
CA VAL A 165 3.68 -18.11 -10.78
C VAL A 165 3.74 -18.30 -9.28
N ASP A 166 4.94 -18.52 -8.76
CA ASP A 166 5.17 -18.60 -7.32
C ASP A 166 5.12 -17.20 -6.70
N PHE A 167 4.32 -17.03 -5.66
CA PHE A 167 4.23 -15.77 -4.93
C PHE A 167 4.03 -15.98 -3.43
N ILE A 168 4.48 -14.99 -2.66
CA ILE A 168 4.30 -14.93 -1.20
C ILE A 168 3.27 -13.85 -0.90
N ARG A 169 2.30 -14.21 -0.05
CA ARG A 169 1.29 -13.28 0.45
C ARG A 169 1.67 -12.73 1.82
#